data_95714eb9dc2dfacec5cfdd7fc377da07
#
_entry.id   95714eb9dc2dfacec5cfdd7fc377da07
#
_cell.length_a   1.000
_cell.length_b   1.000
_cell.length_c   1.000
_cell.angle_alpha   90.00
_cell.angle_beta   90.00
_cell.angle_gamma   90.00
#
_symmetry.space_group_name_H-M   'P 1'
#
loop_
_entity.id
_entity.type
_entity.pdbx_description
1 polymer ?
#
loop_
_entity_poly.entity_id
_entity_poly.type
_entity_poly.pdbx_seq_one_letter_code
_entity_poly.pdbx_strand_id
1 'polypeptide(L)'
;MISRKTITDIARKIADSLNPEKIILFGSYAWGKPDKDSDLDLFVIMESTERPIKRAASIRRILKDGYVPMDILVRTPEELRHRINIGDPFIKKILRDGQVIYARDSA
;
A
#
# COMPACT_ATOMS: atom_id res chain seq x y z
N MET A 1 2.74 16.84 -8.67
CA MET A 1 1.82 15.76 -8.23
C MET A 1 2.19 14.46 -8.89
N ILE A 2 1.89 13.36 -8.23
CA ILE A 2 2.20 12.02 -8.74
C ILE A 2 1.11 11.62 -9.73
N SER A 3 1.50 11.25 -10.95
CA SER A 3 0.54 10.88 -11.98
C SER A 3 -0.05 9.49 -11.76
N ARG A 4 -1.22 9.24 -12.34
CA ARG A 4 -1.83 7.91 -12.29
C ARG A 4 -0.92 6.84 -12.88
N LYS A 5 -0.22 7.18 -13.96
CA LYS A 5 0.74 6.25 -14.59
C LYS A 5 1.86 5.88 -13.61
N THR A 6 2.40 6.84 -12.89
CA THR A 6 3.45 6.58 -11.90
C THR A 6 2.94 5.67 -10.79
N ILE A 7 1.72 5.92 -10.30
CA ILE A 7 1.11 5.08 -9.27
C ILE A 7 0.95 3.64 -9.77
N THR A 8 0.48 3.48 -11.00
CA THR A 8 0.32 2.15 -11.61
C THR A 8 1.67 1.45 -11.76
N ASP A 9 2.70 2.18 -12.18
CA ASP A 9 4.04 1.61 -12.34
C ASP A 9 4.62 1.17 -11.00
N ILE A 10 4.41 1.95 -9.95
CA ILE A 10 4.84 1.60 -8.59
C ILE A 10 4.16 0.30 -8.14
N ALA A 11 2.85 0.23 -8.31
CA ALA A 11 2.10 -0.98 -7.92
C ALA A 11 2.59 -2.21 -8.67
N ARG A 12 2.90 -2.06 -9.97
CA ARG A 12 3.41 -3.16 -10.78
C ARG A 12 4.78 -3.64 -10.30
N LYS A 13 5.68 -2.72 -9.98
CA LYS A 13 7.01 -3.09 -9.46
C LYS A 13 6.90 -3.87 -8.16
N ILE A 14 6.05 -3.43 -7.25
CA ILE A 14 5.82 -4.13 -5.98
C ILE A 14 5.22 -5.51 -6.26
N ALA A 15 4.23 -5.59 -7.13
CA ALA A 15 3.55 -6.84 -7.44
C ALA A 15 4.50 -7.85 -8.07
N ASP A 16 5.33 -7.41 -9.02
CA ASP A 16 6.27 -8.30 -9.71
C ASP A 16 7.35 -8.83 -8.77
N SER A 17 7.77 -8.02 -7.81
CA SER A 17 8.87 -8.39 -6.91
C SER A 17 8.41 -9.19 -5.69
N LEU A 18 7.25 -8.89 -5.14
CA LEU A 18 6.82 -9.43 -3.83
C LEU A 18 5.55 -10.25 -3.89
N ASN A 19 4.82 -10.21 -4.99
CA ASN A 19 3.56 -10.92 -5.17
C ASN A 19 2.62 -10.76 -3.98
N PRO A 20 2.30 -9.52 -3.57
CA PRO A 20 1.41 -9.29 -2.45
C PRO A 20 -0.01 -9.75 -2.78
N GLU A 21 -0.81 -9.92 -1.75
CA GLU A 21 -2.22 -10.25 -1.94
C GLU A 21 -2.98 -9.06 -2.53
N LYS A 22 -2.69 -7.85 -2.03
CA LYS A 22 -3.41 -6.66 -2.45
C LYS A 22 -2.57 -5.41 -2.16
N ILE A 23 -2.74 -4.38 -2.99
CA ILE A 23 -2.19 -3.05 -2.75
C ILE A 23 -3.33 -2.06 -2.83
N ILE A 24 -3.53 -1.28 -1.77
CA ILE A 24 -4.60 -0.30 -1.66
C ILE A 24 -4.01 1.09 -1.53
N LEU A 25 -4.43 1.98 -2.40
CA LEU A 25 -4.10 3.40 -2.31
C LEU A 25 -5.04 4.04 -1.31
N PHE A 26 -4.49 4.80 -0.36
CA PHE A 26 -5.32 5.51 0.60
C PHE A 26 -4.82 6.93 0.77
N GLY A 27 -5.42 7.69 1.68
CA GLY A 27 -5.00 9.07 1.91
C GLY A 27 -5.45 10.02 0.82
N SER A 28 -4.73 11.14 0.67
CA SER A 28 -5.16 12.24 -0.20
C SER A 28 -5.32 11.84 -1.67
N TYR A 29 -4.49 10.92 -2.16
CA TYR A 29 -4.59 10.46 -3.54
C TYR A 29 -5.78 9.53 -3.79
N ALA A 30 -6.39 9.01 -2.74
CA ALA A 30 -7.55 8.12 -2.88
C ALA A 30 -8.86 8.83 -2.56
N TRP A 31 -8.91 9.59 -1.47
CA TRP A 31 -10.17 10.17 -1.03
C TRP A 31 -10.09 11.67 -0.72
N GLY A 32 -8.93 12.29 -0.94
CA GLY A 32 -8.74 13.71 -0.68
C GLY A 32 -8.47 14.49 -1.94
N LYS A 33 -7.85 15.67 -1.77
CA LYS A 33 -7.39 16.50 -2.87
C LYS A 33 -5.87 16.62 -2.74
N PRO A 34 -5.11 15.78 -3.45
CA PRO A 34 -3.66 15.84 -3.36
C PRO A 34 -3.13 17.12 -3.96
N ASP A 35 -2.00 17.61 -3.42
CA ASP A 35 -1.25 18.71 -3.98
C ASP A 35 0.21 18.27 -4.19
N LYS A 36 1.05 19.23 -4.57
CA LYS A 36 2.46 18.91 -4.86
C LYS A 36 3.26 18.42 -3.67
N ASP A 37 2.79 18.68 -2.46
CA ASP A 37 3.46 18.28 -1.23
C ASP A 37 2.86 17.02 -0.62
N SER A 38 1.82 16.46 -1.22
CA SER A 38 1.16 15.26 -0.71
C SER A 38 2.01 14.01 -0.95
N ASP A 39 2.10 13.18 0.08
CA ASP A 39 2.76 11.87 -0.03
C ASP A 39 1.77 10.86 -0.62
N LEU A 40 2.33 9.86 -1.30
CA LEU A 40 1.56 8.72 -1.76
C LEU A 40 1.43 7.71 -0.62
N ASP A 41 0.21 7.34 -0.27
CA ASP A 41 -0.05 6.40 0.83
C ASP A 41 -0.46 5.05 0.29
N LEU A 42 0.32 4.03 0.58
CA LEU A 42 0.08 2.66 0.10
C LEU A 42 -0.09 1.70 1.26
N PHE A 43 -1.12 0.88 1.19
CA PHE A 43 -1.37 -0.20 2.13
C PHE A 43 -1.18 -1.52 1.39
N VAL A 44 -0.16 -2.28 1.80
CA VAL A 44 0.21 -3.54 1.14
C VAL A 44 -0.14 -4.70 2.05
N ILE A 45 -0.91 -5.64 1.54
CA ILE A 45 -1.28 -6.86 2.26
C ILE A 45 -0.46 -8.00 1.68
N MET A 46 0.42 -8.58 2.49
CA MET A 46 1.29 -9.67 2.05
C MET A 46 1.79 -10.49 3.22
N GLU A 47 2.06 -11.76 2.96
CA GLU A 47 2.70 -12.61 3.96
C GLU A 47 4.13 -12.14 4.20
N SER A 48 4.56 -12.15 5.45
CA SER A 48 5.92 -11.80 5.82
C SER A 48 6.24 -12.29 7.22
N THR A 49 7.48 -12.70 7.44
CA THR A 49 7.99 -13.02 8.76
C THR A 49 8.79 -11.88 9.35
N GLU A 50 8.98 -10.81 8.59
CA GLU A 50 9.73 -9.64 9.05
C GLU A 50 8.85 -8.70 9.85
N ARG A 51 9.49 -7.83 10.63
CA ARG A 51 8.79 -6.75 11.33
C ARG A 51 8.25 -5.72 10.32
N PRO A 52 7.14 -5.04 10.65
CA PRO A 52 6.53 -4.08 9.70
C PRO A 52 7.48 -3.03 9.15
N ILE A 53 8.38 -2.50 9.99
CA ILE A 53 9.32 -1.47 9.53
C ILE A 53 10.29 -2.02 8.47
N LYS A 54 10.69 -3.28 8.60
CA LYS A 54 11.57 -3.92 7.61
C LYS A 54 10.84 -4.23 6.32
N ARG A 55 9.55 -4.55 6.41
CA ARG A 55 8.72 -4.79 5.22
C ARG A 55 8.64 -3.53 4.37
N ALA A 56 8.36 -2.39 5.01
CA ALA A 56 8.29 -1.11 4.31
C ALA A 56 9.63 -0.74 3.68
N ALA A 57 10.73 -0.96 4.41
CA ALA A 57 12.06 -0.68 3.90
C ALA A 57 12.39 -1.55 2.68
N SER A 58 11.97 -2.80 2.67
CA SER A 58 12.17 -3.70 1.53
C SER A 58 11.46 -3.18 0.28
N ILE A 59 10.23 -2.67 0.45
CA ILE A 59 9.48 -2.10 -0.65
C ILE A 59 10.17 -0.85 -1.18
N ARG A 60 10.64 0.02 -0.29
CA ARG A 60 11.36 1.22 -0.71
C ARG A 60 12.62 0.89 -1.50
N ARG A 61 13.32 -0.19 -1.14
CA ARG A 61 14.51 -0.62 -1.90
C ARG A 61 14.16 -1.06 -3.31
N ILE A 62 13.02 -1.73 -3.48
CA ILE A 62 12.55 -2.14 -4.81
C ILE A 62 12.26 -0.90 -5.67
N LEU A 63 11.77 0.16 -5.06
CA LEU A 63 11.36 1.38 -5.76
C LEU A 63 12.45 2.44 -5.83
N LYS A 64 13.70 2.07 -5.60
CA LYS A 64 14.83 3.01 -5.46
C LYS A 64 14.99 4.00 -6.59
N ASP A 65 14.57 3.64 -7.79
CA ASP A 65 14.67 4.51 -8.96
C ASP A 65 13.46 5.42 -9.11
N GLY A 66 12.40 5.14 -8.37
CA GLY A 66 11.19 5.94 -8.41
C GLY A 66 11.19 6.93 -7.26
N TYR A 67 11.72 8.11 -7.49
CA TYR A 67 11.81 9.11 -6.46
C TYR A 67 10.46 9.76 -6.21
N VAL A 68 9.68 9.17 -5.34
CA VAL A 68 8.35 9.66 -4.98
C VAL A 68 8.20 9.60 -3.46
N PRO A 69 7.81 10.71 -2.81
CA PRO A 69 7.52 10.67 -1.37
C PRO A 69 6.35 9.73 -1.11
N MET A 70 6.53 8.76 -0.22
CA MET A 70 5.44 7.84 0.06
C MET A 70 5.52 7.27 1.48
N ASP A 71 4.36 6.98 2.03
CA ASP A 71 4.19 6.24 3.26
C ASP A 71 3.69 4.85 2.90
N ILE A 72 4.40 3.85 3.39
CA ILE A 72 4.08 2.45 3.08
C ILE A 72 3.75 1.73 4.38
N LEU A 73 2.53 1.20 4.44
CA LEU A 73 2.05 0.41 5.56
C LEU A 73 1.86 -1.03 5.07
N VAL A 74 2.54 -1.97 5.70
CA VAL A 74 2.47 -3.38 5.30
C VAL A 74 1.89 -4.22 6.44
N ARG A 75 0.87 -5.01 6.14
CA ARG A 75 0.27 -5.94 7.11
C ARG A 75 0.11 -7.30 6.48
N THR A 76 0.33 -8.35 7.28
CA THR A 76 -0.02 -9.70 6.83
C THR A 76 -1.53 -9.88 6.89
N PRO A 77 -2.07 -10.86 6.14
CA PRO A 77 -3.51 -11.14 6.22
C PRO A 77 -3.99 -11.42 7.64
N GLU A 78 -3.17 -12.09 8.45
CA GLU A 78 -3.51 -12.38 9.84
C GLU A 78 -3.58 -11.11 10.67
N GLU A 79 -2.59 -10.22 10.52
CA GLU A 79 -2.59 -8.94 11.21
C GLU A 79 -3.79 -8.10 10.81
N LEU A 80 -4.13 -8.12 9.53
CA LEU A 80 -5.28 -7.39 9.02
C LEU A 80 -6.58 -7.90 9.66
N ARG A 81 -6.77 -9.22 9.71
CA ARG A 81 -7.95 -9.81 10.34
C ARG A 81 -8.06 -9.38 11.81
N HIS A 82 -6.94 -9.39 12.52
CA HIS A 82 -6.92 -8.97 13.92
C HIS A 82 -7.37 -7.51 14.05
N ARG A 83 -6.85 -6.62 13.21
CA ARG A 83 -7.22 -5.21 13.23
C ARG A 83 -8.70 -4.99 12.92
N ILE A 84 -9.23 -5.73 11.97
CA ILE A 84 -10.66 -5.67 11.66
C ILE A 84 -11.48 -6.14 12.85
N ASN A 85 -11.08 -7.23 13.49
CA ASN A 85 -11.81 -7.80 14.61
C ASN A 85 -11.86 -6.88 15.83
N ILE A 86 -10.78 -6.14 16.09
CA ILE A 86 -10.78 -5.18 17.21
C ILE A 86 -11.39 -3.84 16.85
N GLY A 87 -11.87 -3.69 15.62
CA GLY A 87 -12.57 -2.48 15.20
C GLY A 87 -11.68 -1.28 14.93
N ASP A 88 -10.45 -1.49 14.47
CA ASP A 88 -9.52 -0.41 14.16
C ASP A 88 -10.15 0.54 13.12
N PRO A 89 -10.46 1.79 13.49
CA PRO A 89 -11.17 2.69 12.58
C PRO A 89 -10.33 3.14 11.39
N PHE A 90 -9.01 3.23 11.56
CA PHE A 90 -8.11 3.61 10.47
C PHE A 90 -8.09 2.53 9.39
N ILE A 91 -7.93 1.27 9.80
CA ILE A 91 -7.93 0.14 8.87
C ILE A 91 -9.28 0.03 8.18
N LYS A 92 -10.38 0.20 8.92
CA LYS A 92 -11.72 0.18 8.33
C LYS A 92 -11.89 1.25 7.26
N LYS A 93 -11.36 2.45 7.50
CA LYS A 93 -11.44 3.53 6.52
C LYS A 93 -10.65 3.20 5.27
N ILE A 94 -9.44 2.64 5.41
CA ILE A 94 -8.63 2.24 4.25
C ILE A 94 -9.40 1.24 3.40
N LEU A 95 -10.01 0.23 4.02
CA LEU A 95 -10.72 -0.81 3.29
C LEU A 95 -12.01 -0.29 2.65
N ARG A 96 -12.69 0.66 3.27
CA ARG A 96 -13.94 1.21 2.76
C ARG A 96 -13.72 2.26 1.69
N ASP A 97 -12.81 3.19 1.92
CA ASP A 97 -12.65 4.39 1.08
C ASP A 97 -11.41 4.36 0.20
N GLY A 98 -10.48 3.42 0.44
CA GLY A 98 -9.28 3.30 -0.37
C GLY A 98 -9.58 2.73 -1.75
N GLN A 99 -8.58 2.82 -2.64
CA GLN A 99 -8.69 2.30 -3.99
C GLN A 99 -7.75 1.11 -4.16
N VAL A 100 -8.29 -0.04 -4.52
CA VAL A 100 -7.47 -1.21 -4.82
C VAL A 100 -6.77 -0.97 -6.15
N ILE A 101 -5.44 -0.86 -6.11
CA ILE A 101 -4.66 -0.65 -7.33
C ILE A 101 -3.95 -1.92 -7.79
N TYR A 102 -3.96 -2.95 -6.98
CA TYR A 102 -3.51 -4.29 -7.35
C TYR A 102 -4.19 -5.32 -6.45
N ALA A 103 -4.65 -6.41 -7.05
CA ALA A 103 -5.16 -7.55 -6.31
C ALA A 103 -4.68 -8.81 -7.01
N ARG A 104 -4.01 -9.69 -6.25
CA ARG A 104 -3.54 -10.96 -6.77
C ARG A 104 -4.73 -11.82 -7.16
N ASP A 105 -4.65 -12.43 -8.35
CA ASP A 105 -5.68 -13.35 -8.80
C ASP A 105 -5.63 -14.60 -7.93
N SER A 106 -6.71 -14.87 -7.22
CA SER A 106 -6.82 -16.07 -6.39
C SER A 106 -7.60 -17.11 -7.17
N ALA A 107 -6.84 -17.84 -7.95
CA ALA A 107 -7.44 -18.95 -8.70
C ALA A 107 -7.70 -20.13 -7.77
#